data_005f248a0f8324987e4e2dd5f2127cb6
#
_entry.id   005f248a0f8324987e4e2dd5f2127cb6
#
_cell.length_a   1.000
_cell.length_b   1.000
_cell.length_c   1.000
_cell.angle_alpha   90.00
_cell.angle_beta   90.00
_cell.angle_gamma   90.00
#
_symmetry.space_group_name_H-M   'P 1'
#
loop_
_entity.id
_entity.type
_entity.pdbx_description
1 polymer ?
#
loop_
_entity_poly.entity_id
_entity_poly.type
_entity_poly.pdbx_seq_one_letter_code
_entity_poly.pdbx_strand_id
1 'polypeptide(L)'
;MMYEKITGVMIYYYFVCRRKLWLFHNDISMEDENELVQIGKFIDSNSYSSERKHIMINEEINIDFAESSGVIHEIKKSRKIEDASVWQLKYYLYYLKRYGVENIEAKLDYPLLKKTVDVSLTEQDEEKLEQIIETVSYTHLTLP
;
A
#
# COMPACT_ATOMS: atom_id res chain seq x y z
N MET A 1 -4.16 -5.50 25.64
CA MET A 1 -3.28 -4.62 24.86
C MET A 1 -3.92 -4.36 23.51
N MET A 2 -4.22 -3.10 23.23
CA MET A 2 -4.77 -2.75 21.93
C MET A 2 -3.64 -2.58 20.95
N TYR A 3 -3.65 -3.39 19.92
CA TYR A 3 -2.73 -3.19 18.80
C TYR A 3 -3.29 -2.09 17.93
N GLU A 4 -2.45 -1.12 17.67
CA GLU A 4 -2.79 -0.06 16.75
C GLU A 4 -2.88 -0.60 15.33
N LYS A 5 -3.88 -0.15 14.58
CA LYS A 5 -4.01 -0.55 13.18
C LYS A 5 -2.93 0.12 12.35
N ILE A 6 -2.13 -0.69 11.66
CA ILE A 6 -1.14 -0.20 10.71
C ILE A 6 -1.67 -0.48 9.31
N THR A 7 -1.89 0.57 8.54
CA THR A 7 -2.44 0.44 7.19
C THR A 7 -1.36 0.47 6.12
N GLY A 8 -1.69 -0.04 4.94
CA GLY A 8 -0.78 0.03 3.79
C GLY A 8 -0.41 1.47 3.42
N VAL A 9 -1.34 2.40 3.57
CA VAL A 9 -1.10 3.82 3.32
C VAL A 9 -0.08 4.39 4.30
N MET A 10 -0.09 3.96 5.56
CA MET A 10 0.91 4.38 6.55
C MET A 10 2.31 3.92 6.15
N ILE A 11 2.46 2.69 5.67
CA ILE A 11 3.74 2.19 5.19
C ILE A 11 4.21 3.02 3.99
N TYR A 12 3.32 3.32 3.08
CA TYR A 12 3.62 4.18 1.93
C TYR A 12 4.13 5.55 2.38
N TYR A 13 3.45 6.20 3.31
CA TYR A 13 3.85 7.51 3.81
C TYR A 13 5.16 7.46 4.57
N TYR A 14 5.48 6.36 5.23
CA TYR A 14 6.79 6.20 5.88
C TYR A 14 7.93 6.49 4.90
N PHE A 15 7.80 6.05 3.64
CA PHE A 15 8.83 6.25 2.62
C PHE A 15 8.70 7.58 1.89
N VAL A 16 7.52 8.19 1.88
CA VAL A 16 7.27 9.41 1.12
C VAL A 16 7.48 10.65 1.97
N CYS A 17 6.80 10.73 3.11
CA CYS A 17 6.80 11.94 3.94
C CYS A 17 6.34 11.63 5.35
N ARG A 18 7.25 11.76 6.32
CA ARG A 18 6.94 11.50 7.72
C ARG A 18 5.87 12.42 8.27
N ARG A 19 5.80 13.65 7.77
CA ARG A 19 4.76 14.61 8.18
C ARG A 19 3.38 14.13 7.71
N LYS A 20 3.26 13.65 6.47
CA LYS A 20 2.01 13.07 5.98
C LYS A 20 1.60 11.84 6.78
N LEU A 21 2.57 11.02 7.16
CA LEU A 21 2.32 9.86 8.02
C LEU A 21 1.71 10.31 9.36
N TRP A 22 2.30 11.32 9.99
CA TRP A 22 1.79 11.85 11.25
C TRP A 22 0.37 12.40 11.09
N LEU A 23 0.12 13.19 10.04
CA LEU A 23 -1.20 13.74 9.76
C LEU A 23 -2.23 12.64 9.54
N PHE A 24 -1.89 11.64 8.74
CA PHE A 24 -2.77 10.51 8.47
C PHE A 24 -3.08 9.74 9.75
N HIS A 25 -2.07 9.50 10.58
CA HIS A 25 -2.21 8.76 11.84
C HIS A 25 -3.15 9.49 12.81
N ASN A 26 -3.23 10.80 12.71
CA ASN A 26 -4.10 11.64 13.55
C ASN A 26 -5.41 12.02 12.83
N ASP A 27 -5.79 11.24 11.83
CA ASP A 27 -7.05 11.39 11.08
C ASP A 27 -7.16 12.72 10.31
N ILE A 28 -6.01 13.29 9.92
CA ILE A 28 -5.98 14.50 9.11
C ILE A 28 -5.52 14.13 7.70
N SER A 29 -6.42 14.21 6.72
CA SER A 29 -6.12 13.88 5.33
C SER A 29 -6.43 15.07 4.43
N MET A 30 -5.51 15.36 3.51
CA MET A 30 -5.68 16.42 2.53
C MET A 30 -5.64 15.88 1.09
N GLU A 31 -5.74 14.57 0.94
CA GLU A 31 -5.51 13.92 -0.36
C GLU A 31 -6.64 14.11 -1.36
N ASP A 32 -7.87 14.26 -0.86
CA ASP A 32 -9.02 14.40 -1.74
C ASP A 32 -9.01 15.69 -2.55
N GLU A 33 -8.22 16.66 -2.14
CA GLU A 33 -8.10 17.93 -2.83
C GLU A 33 -6.97 17.95 -3.87
N ASN A 34 -6.19 16.88 -3.97
CA ASN A 34 -5.03 16.82 -4.85
C ASN A 34 -5.42 16.29 -6.23
N GLU A 35 -5.08 17.06 -7.29
CA GLU A 35 -5.35 16.67 -8.68
C GLU A 35 -4.73 15.32 -9.05
N LEU A 36 -3.53 15.03 -8.53
CA LEU A 36 -2.86 13.76 -8.81
C LEU A 36 -3.60 12.57 -8.23
N VAL A 37 -4.22 12.74 -7.07
CA VAL A 37 -5.06 11.71 -6.46
C VAL A 37 -6.31 11.47 -7.30
N GLN A 38 -6.92 12.54 -7.83
CA GLN A 38 -8.09 12.42 -8.71
C GLN A 38 -7.75 11.67 -9.99
N ILE A 39 -6.58 11.94 -10.59
CA ILE A 39 -6.11 11.20 -11.76
C ILE A 39 -5.91 9.73 -11.43
N GLY A 40 -5.31 9.42 -10.28
CA GLY A 40 -5.13 8.05 -9.83
C GLY A 40 -6.46 7.31 -9.67
N LYS A 41 -7.46 7.96 -9.08
CA LYS A 41 -8.81 7.41 -8.95
C LYS A 41 -9.44 7.13 -10.30
N PHE A 42 -9.27 8.03 -11.27
CA PHE A 42 -9.78 7.84 -12.62
C PHE A 42 -9.12 6.64 -13.32
N ILE A 43 -7.80 6.52 -13.22
CA ILE A 43 -7.07 5.39 -13.79
C ILE A 43 -7.58 4.08 -13.20
N ASP A 44 -7.69 4.01 -11.88
CA ASP A 44 -8.18 2.83 -11.19
C ASP A 44 -9.60 2.47 -11.62
N SER A 45 -10.48 3.45 -11.75
CA SER A 45 -11.87 3.24 -12.17
C SER A 45 -11.99 2.67 -13.58
N ASN A 46 -11.01 2.94 -14.45
CA ASN A 46 -11.10 2.59 -15.87
C ASN A 46 -10.16 1.46 -16.31
N SER A 47 -9.23 1.04 -15.46
CA SER A 47 -8.20 0.06 -15.84
C SER A 47 -8.66 -1.39 -15.81
N TYR A 48 -9.56 -1.76 -14.92
CA TYR A 48 -10.00 -3.15 -14.73
C TYR A 48 -11.50 -3.21 -14.58
N SER A 49 -12.20 -3.72 -15.59
CA SER A 49 -13.66 -3.71 -15.61
C SER A 49 -14.32 -5.01 -15.16
N SER A 50 -13.60 -6.14 -15.21
CA SER A 50 -14.19 -7.46 -15.01
C SER A 50 -13.72 -8.21 -13.75
N GLU A 51 -12.74 -7.67 -13.03
CA GLU A 51 -12.15 -8.32 -11.86
C GLU A 51 -12.47 -7.56 -10.56
N ARG A 52 -12.12 -8.16 -9.43
CA ARG A 52 -12.40 -7.56 -8.13
C ARG A 52 -11.48 -6.36 -7.87
N LYS A 53 -12.08 -5.23 -7.53
CA LYS A 53 -11.38 -3.98 -7.23
C LYS A 53 -11.65 -3.53 -5.80
N HIS A 54 -10.71 -2.77 -5.24
CA HIS A 54 -10.86 -2.12 -3.93
C HIS A 54 -11.24 -3.10 -2.82
N ILE A 55 -10.40 -4.12 -2.65
CA ILE A 55 -10.63 -5.13 -1.62
C ILE A 55 -10.04 -4.62 -0.31
N MET A 56 -10.91 -4.26 0.62
CA MET A 56 -10.51 -3.81 1.96
C MET A 56 -10.49 -5.00 2.90
N ILE A 57 -9.38 -5.19 3.61
CA ILE A 57 -9.24 -6.27 4.59
C ILE A 57 -8.95 -5.66 5.95
N ASN A 58 -9.85 -5.87 6.92
CA ASN A 58 -9.74 -5.39 8.31
C ASN A 58 -9.49 -3.88 8.42
N GLU A 59 -9.83 -3.11 7.39
CA GLU A 59 -9.56 -1.67 7.33
C GLU A 59 -8.07 -1.33 7.40
N GLU A 60 -7.19 -2.30 7.20
CA GLU A 60 -5.73 -2.11 7.26
C GLU A 60 -5.06 -2.14 5.91
N ILE A 61 -5.55 -2.97 4.99
CA ILE A 61 -5.04 -2.98 3.62
C ILE A 61 -6.18 -2.80 2.64
N ASN A 62 -5.90 -2.11 1.56
CA ASN A 62 -6.84 -1.88 0.48
C ASN A 62 -6.18 -2.24 -0.83
N ILE A 63 -6.50 -3.41 -1.34
CA ILE A 63 -5.93 -3.94 -2.57
C ILE A 63 -6.68 -3.35 -3.75
N ASP A 64 -5.97 -2.69 -4.66
CA ASP A 64 -6.60 -2.04 -5.82
C ASP A 64 -7.30 -3.04 -6.73
N PHE A 65 -6.66 -4.18 -6.96
CA PHE A 65 -7.19 -5.20 -7.87
C PHE A 65 -6.62 -6.56 -7.50
N ALA A 66 -7.45 -7.60 -7.59
CA ALA A 66 -7.01 -8.97 -7.33
C ALA A 66 -7.54 -9.92 -8.40
N GLU A 67 -6.65 -10.74 -8.94
CA GLU A 67 -7.01 -11.81 -9.87
C GLU A 67 -7.34 -13.09 -9.10
N SER A 68 -8.28 -13.85 -9.62
CA SER A 68 -8.67 -15.13 -9.01
C SER A 68 -7.52 -16.14 -8.93
N SER A 69 -6.50 -15.97 -9.78
CA SER A 69 -5.30 -16.81 -9.78
C SER A 69 -4.37 -16.59 -8.58
N GLY A 70 -4.62 -15.56 -7.77
CA GLY A 70 -3.78 -15.25 -6.61
C GLY A 70 -2.75 -14.17 -6.89
N VAL A 71 -3.05 -13.23 -7.78
CA VAL A 71 -2.20 -12.08 -8.06
C VAL A 71 -2.90 -10.82 -7.57
N ILE A 72 -2.21 -10.02 -6.74
CA ILE A 72 -2.71 -8.71 -6.31
C ILE A 72 -1.96 -7.62 -7.05
N HIS A 73 -2.66 -6.52 -7.31
CA HIS A 73 -2.11 -5.39 -8.06
C HIS A 73 -2.29 -4.10 -7.29
N GLU A 74 -1.25 -3.29 -7.30
CA GLU A 74 -1.29 -1.90 -6.87
C GLU A 74 -1.11 -1.03 -8.10
N ILE A 75 -1.96 -0.03 -8.28
CA ILE A 75 -1.97 0.81 -9.47
C ILE A 75 -1.42 2.19 -9.15
N LYS A 76 -0.41 2.61 -9.88
CA LYS A 76 0.20 3.93 -9.73
C LYS A 76 0.31 4.60 -11.10
N LYS A 77 0.24 5.93 -11.12
CA LYS A 77 0.32 6.69 -12.38
C LYS A 77 1.75 7.01 -12.81
N SER A 78 2.71 7.04 -11.88
CA SER A 78 4.10 7.34 -12.19
C SER A 78 5.05 6.56 -11.29
N ARG A 79 6.31 6.41 -11.73
CA ARG A 79 7.35 5.71 -10.98
C ARG A 79 8.12 6.63 -10.03
N LYS A 80 7.65 7.85 -9.83
CA LYS A 80 8.40 8.86 -9.08
C LYS A 80 8.78 8.45 -7.67
N ILE A 81 7.91 7.69 -7.00
CA ILE A 81 8.13 7.19 -5.64
C ILE A 81 7.91 5.68 -5.59
N GLU A 82 8.53 4.97 -6.54
CA GLU A 82 8.34 3.53 -6.70
C GLU A 82 8.69 2.73 -5.45
N ASP A 83 9.75 3.10 -4.73
CA ASP A 83 10.15 2.39 -3.52
C ASP A 83 9.04 2.37 -2.48
N ALA A 84 8.33 3.48 -2.30
CA ALA A 84 7.20 3.55 -1.37
C ALA A 84 6.08 2.60 -1.80
N SER A 85 5.80 2.54 -3.11
CA SER A 85 4.78 1.66 -3.66
C SER A 85 5.16 0.19 -3.54
N VAL A 86 6.42 -0.14 -3.78
CA VAL A 86 6.95 -1.50 -3.63
C VAL A 86 6.80 -1.96 -2.17
N TRP A 87 7.17 -1.13 -1.20
CA TRP A 87 7.06 -1.49 0.22
C TRP A 87 5.61 -1.57 0.69
N GLN A 88 4.72 -0.78 0.11
CA GLN A 88 3.29 -0.90 0.38
C GLN A 88 2.77 -2.28 -0.05
N LEU A 89 3.16 -2.76 -1.25
CA LEU A 89 2.81 -4.10 -1.72
C LEU A 89 3.46 -5.19 -0.88
N LYS A 90 4.72 -5.03 -0.48
CA LYS A 90 5.38 -5.98 0.41
C LYS A 90 4.64 -6.09 1.74
N TYR A 91 4.13 -4.97 2.25
CA TYR A 91 3.31 -4.98 3.45
C TYR A 91 2.01 -5.76 3.24
N TYR A 92 1.37 -5.61 2.09
CA TYR A 92 0.17 -6.39 1.78
C TYR A 92 0.46 -7.89 1.76
N LEU A 93 1.57 -8.30 1.15
CA LEU A 93 1.98 -9.71 1.14
C LEU A 93 2.29 -10.22 2.54
N TYR A 94 2.98 -9.42 3.33
CA TYR A 94 3.30 -9.74 4.73
C TYR A 94 2.02 -9.92 5.56
N TYR A 95 1.08 -9.00 5.39
CA TYR A 95 -0.20 -9.03 6.08
C TYR A 95 -0.99 -10.30 5.73
N LEU A 96 -1.12 -10.59 4.45
CA LEU A 96 -1.82 -11.77 3.98
C LEU A 96 -1.18 -13.06 4.50
N LYS A 97 0.14 -13.12 4.48
CA LYS A 97 0.89 -14.28 4.99
C LYS A 97 0.61 -14.51 6.47
N ARG A 98 0.55 -13.45 7.27
CA ARG A 98 0.25 -13.56 8.70
C ARG A 98 -1.15 -14.11 8.97
N TYR A 99 -2.08 -13.90 8.06
CA TYR A 99 -3.44 -14.43 8.15
C TYR A 99 -3.61 -15.77 7.44
N GLY A 100 -2.49 -16.42 7.08
CA GLY A 100 -2.51 -17.75 6.50
C GLY A 100 -2.72 -17.81 5.00
N VAL A 101 -2.69 -16.66 4.31
CA VAL A 101 -2.82 -16.59 2.86
C VAL A 101 -1.44 -16.59 2.24
N GLU A 102 -1.07 -17.71 1.62
CA GLU A 102 0.24 -17.90 1.00
C GLU A 102 0.14 -18.04 -0.51
N ASN A 103 1.28 -18.03 -1.19
CA ASN A 103 1.37 -18.20 -2.64
C ASN A 103 0.67 -17.08 -3.42
N ILE A 104 0.72 -15.87 -2.87
CA ILE A 104 0.18 -14.69 -3.54
C ILE A 104 1.32 -13.96 -4.25
N GLU A 105 1.12 -13.65 -5.53
CA GLU A 105 2.03 -12.80 -6.29
C GLU A 105 1.54 -11.36 -6.22
N ALA A 106 2.47 -10.42 -6.34
CA ALA A 106 2.13 -8.99 -6.32
C ALA A 106 2.77 -8.28 -7.50
N LYS A 107 2.00 -7.39 -8.11
CA LYS A 107 2.45 -6.60 -9.25
C LYS A 107 2.11 -5.14 -9.04
N LEU A 108 3.07 -4.27 -9.38
CA LEU A 108 2.90 -2.84 -9.37
C LEU A 108 2.69 -2.38 -10.81
N ASP A 109 1.49 -1.89 -11.09
CA ASP A 109 1.08 -1.54 -12.46
C ASP A 109 1.14 -0.03 -12.68
N TYR A 110 1.71 0.35 -13.82
CA TYR A 110 1.75 1.72 -14.30
C TYR A 110 1.01 1.79 -15.65
N PRO A 111 -0.32 1.91 -15.64
CA PRO A 111 -1.10 1.86 -16.89
C PRO A 111 -0.71 2.93 -17.90
N LEU A 112 -0.41 4.15 -17.43
CA LEU A 112 -0.01 5.24 -18.33
C LEU A 112 1.35 4.99 -18.99
N LEU A 113 2.21 4.21 -18.34
CA LEU A 113 3.54 3.87 -18.86
C LEU A 113 3.56 2.50 -19.54
N LYS A 114 2.46 1.77 -19.47
CA LYS A 114 2.32 0.39 -19.97
C LYS A 114 3.42 -0.52 -19.41
N LYS A 115 3.68 -0.40 -18.10
CA LYS A 115 4.72 -1.18 -17.40
C LYS A 115 4.14 -1.85 -16.16
N THR A 116 4.72 -3.01 -15.85
CA THR A 116 4.39 -3.78 -14.65
C THR A 116 5.69 -4.21 -13.99
N VAL A 117 5.76 -4.06 -12.68
CA VAL A 117 6.91 -4.48 -11.87
C VAL A 117 6.45 -5.58 -10.93
N ASP A 118 7.15 -6.71 -10.95
CA ASP A 118 6.87 -7.81 -10.02
C ASP A 118 7.46 -7.48 -8.65
N VAL A 119 6.68 -7.75 -7.61
CA VAL A 119 7.08 -7.49 -6.23
C VAL A 119 6.98 -8.79 -5.43
N SER A 120 8.03 -9.15 -4.72
CA SER A 120 8.07 -10.34 -3.88
C SER A 120 8.50 -9.99 -2.47
N LEU A 121 8.16 -10.87 -1.52
CA LEU A 121 8.49 -10.69 -0.12
C LEU A 121 9.54 -11.73 0.28
N THR A 122 10.73 -11.26 0.68
CA THR A 122 11.79 -12.10 1.20
C THR A 122 11.79 -12.09 2.72
N GLU A 123 12.55 -13.00 3.36
CA GLU A 123 12.69 -12.99 4.81
C GLU A 123 13.32 -11.70 5.32
N GLN A 124 14.28 -11.16 4.57
CA GLN A 124 14.90 -9.87 4.90
C GLN A 124 13.88 -8.73 4.82
N ASP A 125 12.98 -8.78 3.84
CA ASP A 125 11.92 -7.81 3.71
C ASP A 125 10.95 -7.89 4.90
N GLU A 126 10.65 -9.08 5.38
CA GLU A 126 9.78 -9.27 6.55
C GLU A 126 10.42 -8.64 7.79
N GLU A 127 11.72 -8.86 8.01
CA GLU A 127 12.45 -8.24 9.12
C GLU A 127 12.41 -6.71 9.05
N LYS A 128 12.65 -6.17 7.86
CA LYS A 128 12.61 -4.72 7.66
C LYS A 128 11.20 -4.17 7.90
N LEU A 129 10.17 -4.86 7.43
CA LEU A 129 8.79 -4.46 7.65
C LEU A 129 8.44 -4.45 9.13
N GLU A 130 8.89 -5.43 9.91
CA GLU A 130 8.65 -5.45 11.34
C GLU A 130 9.24 -4.22 12.02
N GLN A 131 10.44 -3.80 11.62
CA GLN A 131 11.06 -2.58 12.12
C GLN A 131 10.29 -1.32 11.70
N ILE A 132 9.84 -1.28 10.45
CA ILE A 132 9.04 -0.17 9.93
C ILE A 132 7.71 -0.06 10.67
N ILE A 133 7.03 -1.18 10.87
CA ILE A 133 5.75 -1.23 11.58
C ILE A 133 5.92 -0.70 13.00
N GLU A 134 6.97 -1.08 13.69
CA GLU A 134 7.28 -0.58 15.01
C GLU A 134 7.48 0.94 14.99
N THR A 135 8.26 1.44 14.05
CA THR A 135 8.48 2.88 13.89
C THR A 135 7.19 3.62 13.59
N VAL A 136 6.38 3.10 12.66
CA VAL A 136 5.10 3.70 12.28
C VAL A 136 4.15 3.77 13.47
N SER A 137 4.10 2.73 14.29
CA SER A 137 3.19 2.68 15.44
C SER A 137 3.49 3.76 16.47
N TYR A 138 4.72 4.28 16.53
CA TYR A 138 5.10 5.36 17.44
C TYR A 138 5.03 6.76 16.81
N THR A 139 4.81 6.86 15.51
CA THR A 139 4.85 8.15 14.80
C THR A 139 3.79 9.14 15.30
N HIS A 140 2.66 8.66 15.81
CA HIS A 140 1.59 9.53 16.31
C HIS A 140 1.98 10.28 17.59
N LEU A 141 3.05 9.87 18.25
CA LEU A 141 3.48 10.47 19.53
C LEU A 141 4.25 11.77 19.35
N THR A 142 4.97 11.91 18.23
CA THR A 142 5.81 13.09 17.98
C THR A 142 5.68 13.53 16.53
N LEU A 143 5.58 14.85 16.32
CA LEU A 143 5.62 15.42 14.98
C LEU A 143 7.06 15.38 14.47
N PRO A 144 7.28 14.82 13.28
CA PRO A 144 8.61 14.77 12.67
C PRO A 144 9.14 16.14 12.30
#